data_7e385d16ecc9ea875c02084a32023ada
#
_entry.id   7e385d16ecc9ea875c02084a32023ada
#
_cell.length_a   1.000
_cell.length_b   1.000
_cell.length_c   1.000
_cell.angle_alpha   90.00
_cell.angle_beta   90.00
_cell.angle_gamma   90.00
#
_symmetry.space_group_name_H-M   'P 1'
#
loop_
_entity.id
_entity.type
_entity.pdbx_description
1 polymer ?
#
loop_
_entity_poly.entity_id
_entity_poly.type
_entity_poly.pdbx_seq_one_letter_code
_entity_poly.pdbx_strand_id
1 'polypeptide(L)'
;MSEQQDTAGLYSLIEENRLALYQLQAFLERLTPAFYRYTFGPTGRQSLGKHVRHILDHYDALLAGAGVGSIDYENRRRDERLETEPSLAVARLVEIGTVLSCLEAHQSATLKVRYPVEGASGCLSLTTSLARELAFLTSHTVHHMALLGMMAESLGVDLPVHFGVHPSTLRFWQQSAIAPQASGLLSSQSKAGLVSQ
;
A
#
# COMPACT_ATOMS: atom_id res chain seq x y z
N MET A 1 19.60 3.58 -26.60
CA MET A 1 19.56 4.32 -25.32
C MET A 1 18.19 4.28 -24.65
N SER A 2 17.07 4.29 -25.39
CA SER A 2 15.71 4.26 -24.80
C SER A 2 15.38 2.94 -24.09
N GLU A 3 15.65 1.81 -24.70
CA GLU A 3 15.24 0.47 -24.21
C GLU A 3 15.91 0.07 -22.88
N GLN A 4 17.18 0.37 -22.71
CA GLN A 4 17.89 0.15 -21.43
C GLN A 4 17.39 1.07 -20.32
N GLN A 5 16.98 2.28 -20.64
CA GLN A 5 16.46 3.25 -19.67
C GLN A 5 15.05 2.87 -19.23
N ASP A 6 14.22 2.38 -20.15
CA ASP A 6 12.87 1.89 -19.86
C ASP A 6 12.91 0.62 -19.00
N THR A 7 13.84 -0.27 -19.26
CA THR A 7 14.09 -1.48 -18.47
C THR A 7 14.52 -1.13 -17.03
N ALA A 8 15.48 -0.22 -16.87
CA ALA A 8 15.92 0.23 -15.55
C ALA A 8 14.79 0.92 -14.76
N GLY A 9 13.95 1.69 -15.44
CA GLY A 9 12.77 2.32 -14.85
C GLY A 9 11.75 1.30 -14.33
N LEU A 10 11.49 0.25 -15.09
CA LEU A 10 10.58 -0.83 -14.69
C LEU A 10 11.10 -1.58 -13.45
N TYR A 11 12.39 -1.90 -13.40
CA TYR A 11 13.01 -2.51 -12.21
C TYR A 11 12.86 -1.62 -10.97
N SER A 12 13.06 -0.31 -11.11
CA SER A 12 12.86 0.63 -10.00
C SER A 12 11.43 0.63 -9.48
N LEU A 13 10.44 0.56 -10.38
CA LEU A 13 9.02 0.48 -9.99
C LEU A 13 8.69 -0.85 -9.30
N ILE A 14 9.24 -1.96 -9.78
CA ILE A 14 9.08 -3.26 -9.11
C ILE A 14 9.62 -3.18 -7.68
N GLU A 15 10.82 -2.64 -7.49
CA GLU A 15 11.42 -2.51 -6.16
C GLU A 15 10.65 -1.55 -5.26
N GLU A 16 10.11 -0.44 -5.75
CA GLU A 16 9.25 0.46 -4.97
C GLU A 16 8.00 -0.27 -4.47
N ASN A 17 7.35 -1.07 -5.31
CA ASN A 17 6.20 -1.89 -4.92
C ASN A 17 6.58 -2.94 -3.87
N ARG A 18 7.69 -3.66 -4.08
CA ARG A 18 8.19 -4.68 -3.14
C ARG A 18 8.51 -4.08 -1.77
N LEU A 19 9.15 -2.91 -1.73
CA LEU A 19 9.45 -2.19 -0.50
C LEU A 19 8.17 -1.78 0.25
N ALA A 20 7.14 -1.29 -0.45
CA ALA A 20 5.86 -0.96 0.15
C ALA A 20 5.17 -2.20 0.74
N LEU A 21 5.16 -3.32 0.01
CA LEU A 21 4.62 -4.60 0.50
C LEU A 21 5.41 -5.14 1.70
N TYR A 22 6.73 -5.02 1.69
CA TYR A 22 7.57 -5.42 2.82
C TYR A 22 7.30 -4.58 4.08
N GLN A 23 7.14 -3.27 3.94
CA GLN A 23 6.74 -2.41 5.05
C GLN A 23 5.38 -2.81 5.62
N LEU A 24 4.42 -3.10 4.75
CA LEU A 24 3.09 -3.57 5.14
C LEU A 24 3.17 -4.92 5.85
N GLN A 25 3.95 -5.86 5.34
CA GLN A 25 4.20 -7.16 5.99
C GLN A 25 4.77 -6.98 7.39
N ALA A 26 5.87 -6.23 7.54
CA ALA A 26 6.51 -5.98 8.83
C ALA A 26 5.58 -5.29 9.83
N PHE A 27 4.67 -4.45 9.36
CA PHE A 27 3.61 -3.86 10.16
C PHE A 27 2.62 -4.92 10.66
N LEU A 28 2.11 -5.77 9.76
CA LEU A 28 1.14 -6.81 10.12
C LEU A 28 1.69 -7.84 11.11
N GLU A 29 2.96 -8.21 10.97
CA GLU A 29 3.64 -9.16 11.88
C GLU A 29 3.73 -8.66 13.33
N ARG A 30 3.61 -7.34 13.55
CA ARG A 30 3.60 -6.70 14.87
C ARG A 30 2.21 -6.52 15.45
N LEU A 31 1.15 -6.69 14.65
CA LEU A 31 -0.23 -6.49 15.08
C LEU A 31 -0.79 -7.73 15.78
N THR A 32 -1.58 -7.48 16.80
CA THR A 32 -2.45 -8.53 17.34
C THR A 32 -3.64 -8.78 16.39
N PRO A 33 -4.16 -10.03 16.34
CA PRO A 33 -5.37 -10.30 15.55
C PRO A 33 -6.58 -9.47 15.97
N ALA A 34 -6.63 -9.02 17.23
CA ALA A 34 -7.68 -8.14 17.73
C ALA A 34 -7.62 -6.76 17.10
N PHE A 35 -6.43 -6.15 17.00
CA PHE A 35 -6.24 -4.85 16.34
C PHE A 35 -6.52 -4.95 14.84
N TYR A 36 -6.06 -6.02 14.19
CA TYR A 36 -6.30 -6.25 12.77
C TYR A 36 -7.79 -6.26 12.40
N ARG A 37 -8.63 -6.86 13.27
CA ARG A 37 -10.09 -6.97 13.08
C ARG A 37 -10.87 -5.83 13.69
N TYR A 38 -10.23 -4.93 14.46
CA TYR A 38 -10.93 -3.82 15.08
C TYR A 38 -11.61 -2.94 14.03
N THR A 39 -12.89 -2.62 14.27
CA THR A 39 -13.69 -1.83 13.36
C THR A 39 -13.79 -0.38 13.82
N PHE A 40 -13.61 0.53 12.87
CA PHE A 40 -13.59 1.98 13.10
C PHE A 40 -14.88 2.65 12.63
N GLY A 41 -15.17 3.78 13.26
CA GLY A 41 -16.32 4.62 12.95
C GLY A 41 -17.65 4.08 13.47
N PRO A 42 -18.71 4.90 13.46
CA PRO A 42 -19.99 4.56 14.05
C PRO A 42 -20.71 3.39 13.35
N THR A 43 -20.35 3.13 12.10
CA THR A 43 -20.95 2.05 11.30
C THR A 43 -20.11 0.77 11.28
N GLY A 44 -18.92 0.78 11.89
CA GLY A 44 -17.98 -0.35 11.86
C GLY A 44 -17.53 -0.76 10.43
N ARG A 45 -17.57 0.15 9.47
CA ARG A 45 -17.33 -0.17 8.05
C ARG A 45 -15.86 -0.34 7.70
N GLN A 46 -14.96 0.23 8.51
CA GLN A 46 -13.51 0.24 8.24
C GLN A 46 -12.78 -0.64 9.25
N SER A 47 -11.79 -1.38 8.80
CA SER A 47 -10.84 -2.11 9.63
C SER A 47 -9.48 -2.14 8.94
N LEU A 48 -8.40 -2.42 9.70
CA LEU A 48 -7.08 -2.63 9.11
C LEU A 48 -7.12 -3.75 8.07
N GLY A 49 -7.80 -4.86 8.40
CA GLY A 49 -7.91 -6.00 7.50
C GLY A 49 -8.60 -5.68 6.17
N LYS A 50 -9.62 -4.82 6.17
CA LYS A 50 -10.30 -4.40 4.92
C LYS A 50 -9.39 -3.61 4.00
N HIS A 51 -8.58 -2.70 4.56
CA HIS A 51 -7.61 -1.95 3.76
C HIS A 51 -6.50 -2.85 3.23
N VAL A 52 -6.01 -3.78 4.05
CA VAL A 52 -4.99 -4.76 3.63
C VAL A 52 -5.52 -5.65 2.50
N ARG A 53 -6.72 -6.24 2.66
CA ARG A 53 -7.34 -7.02 1.59
C ARG A 53 -7.48 -6.18 0.30
N HIS A 54 -7.90 -4.93 0.42
CA HIS A 54 -8.07 -4.05 -0.74
C HIS A 54 -6.75 -3.82 -1.48
N ILE A 55 -5.63 -3.65 -0.77
CA ILE A 55 -4.30 -3.59 -1.38
C ILE A 55 -4.00 -4.90 -2.12
N LEU A 56 -4.13 -6.04 -1.44
CA LEU A 56 -3.83 -7.36 -2.00
C LEU A 56 -4.66 -7.67 -3.24
N ASP A 57 -5.96 -7.38 -3.21
CA ASP A 57 -6.88 -7.54 -4.35
C ASP A 57 -6.41 -6.79 -5.60
N HIS A 58 -5.79 -5.61 -5.44
CA HIS A 58 -5.30 -4.83 -6.58
C HIS A 58 -4.04 -5.45 -7.19
N TYR A 59 -3.11 -5.95 -6.36
CA TYR A 59 -1.96 -6.69 -6.87
C TYR A 59 -2.39 -7.98 -7.57
N ASP A 60 -3.35 -8.71 -7.00
CA ASP A 60 -3.89 -9.93 -7.61
C ASP A 60 -4.51 -9.67 -8.99
N ALA A 61 -5.25 -8.56 -9.12
CA ALA A 61 -5.82 -8.14 -10.40
C ALA A 61 -4.74 -7.77 -11.43
N LEU A 62 -3.69 -7.04 -11.01
CA LEU A 62 -2.56 -6.73 -11.89
C LEU A 62 -1.87 -8.01 -12.37
N LEU A 63 -1.49 -8.90 -11.45
CA LEU A 63 -0.71 -10.10 -11.78
C LEU A 63 -1.51 -11.06 -12.67
N ALA A 64 -2.81 -11.25 -12.40
CA ALA A 64 -3.69 -12.05 -13.25
C ALA A 64 -3.88 -11.40 -14.64
N GLY A 65 -4.05 -10.09 -14.69
CA GLY A 65 -4.31 -9.35 -15.92
C GLY A 65 -3.08 -9.17 -16.81
N ALA A 66 -1.89 -9.03 -16.21
CA ALA A 66 -0.64 -8.86 -16.95
C ALA A 66 -0.33 -10.07 -17.86
N GLY A 67 -0.61 -11.28 -17.39
CA GLY A 67 -0.40 -12.50 -18.16
C GLY A 67 -1.34 -12.67 -19.37
N VAL A 68 -2.53 -12.04 -19.33
CA VAL A 68 -3.53 -12.13 -20.39
C VAL A 68 -3.70 -10.83 -21.19
N GLY A 69 -2.96 -9.79 -20.85
CA GLY A 69 -2.99 -8.49 -21.53
C GLY A 69 -4.18 -7.58 -21.17
N SER A 70 -5.00 -7.95 -20.16
CA SER A 70 -6.19 -7.18 -19.77
C SER A 70 -6.40 -7.22 -18.25
N ILE A 71 -6.34 -6.07 -17.61
CA ILE A 71 -6.47 -5.90 -16.16
C ILE A 71 -7.89 -5.42 -15.85
N ASP A 72 -8.51 -6.01 -14.83
CA ASP A 72 -9.83 -5.61 -14.35
C ASP A 72 -9.79 -5.43 -12.82
N TYR A 73 -9.64 -4.18 -12.38
CA TYR A 73 -9.61 -3.84 -10.96
C TYR A 73 -10.99 -3.86 -10.28
N GLU A 74 -12.08 -3.92 -11.05
CA GLU A 74 -13.43 -3.97 -10.50
C GLU A 74 -13.87 -5.41 -10.20
N ASN A 75 -13.46 -6.37 -11.04
CA ASN A 75 -13.82 -7.78 -10.90
C ASN A 75 -12.76 -8.56 -10.09
N ARG A 76 -12.48 -8.10 -8.87
CA ARG A 76 -11.52 -8.74 -7.96
C ARG A 76 -12.16 -9.89 -7.18
N ARG A 77 -11.34 -10.87 -6.80
CA ARG A 77 -11.80 -12.09 -6.12
C ARG A 77 -12.39 -11.86 -4.72
N ARG A 78 -11.93 -10.84 -3.98
CA ARG A 78 -12.38 -10.41 -2.65
C ARG A 78 -12.46 -11.57 -1.63
N ASP A 79 -11.30 -12.17 -1.31
CA ASP A 79 -11.24 -13.19 -0.26
C ASP A 79 -11.39 -12.53 1.13
N GLU A 80 -12.58 -12.68 1.73
CA GLU A 80 -12.90 -12.05 3.02
C GLU A 80 -12.06 -12.59 4.19
N ARG A 81 -11.43 -13.77 4.06
CA ARG A 81 -10.52 -14.29 5.09
C ARG A 81 -9.30 -13.40 5.29
N LEU A 82 -8.87 -12.71 4.24
CA LEU A 82 -7.79 -11.71 4.32
C LEU A 82 -8.14 -10.52 5.22
N GLU A 83 -9.42 -10.26 5.49
CA GLU A 83 -9.85 -9.19 6.42
C GLU A 83 -9.75 -9.60 7.88
N THR A 84 -9.75 -10.90 8.17
CA THR A 84 -9.88 -11.43 9.53
C THR A 84 -8.67 -12.22 9.99
N GLU A 85 -7.83 -12.70 9.06
CA GLU A 85 -6.69 -13.57 9.31
C GLU A 85 -5.38 -12.88 8.90
N PRO A 86 -4.70 -12.15 9.82
CA PRO A 86 -3.47 -11.41 9.47
C PRO A 86 -2.35 -12.32 8.97
N SER A 87 -2.25 -13.56 9.46
CA SER A 87 -1.25 -14.53 8.97
C SER A 87 -1.47 -14.92 7.51
N LEU A 88 -2.72 -15.04 7.08
CA LEU A 88 -3.06 -15.30 5.68
C LEU A 88 -2.71 -14.09 4.79
N ALA A 89 -2.99 -12.88 5.27
CA ALA A 89 -2.61 -11.66 4.57
C ALA A 89 -1.09 -11.51 4.43
N VAL A 90 -0.32 -11.80 5.50
CA VAL A 90 1.15 -11.83 5.47
C VAL A 90 1.66 -12.85 4.44
N ALA A 91 1.14 -14.08 4.45
CA ALA A 91 1.52 -15.09 3.46
C ALA A 91 1.27 -14.61 2.02
N ARG A 92 0.12 -13.95 1.78
CA ARG A 92 -0.21 -13.42 0.46
C ARG A 92 0.71 -12.26 0.04
N LEU A 93 1.10 -11.37 0.98
CA LEU A 93 2.09 -10.31 0.71
C LEU A 93 3.44 -10.89 0.25
N VAL A 94 3.92 -11.95 0.92
CA VAL A 94 5.17 -12.65 0.55
C VAL A 94 5.07 -13.26 -0.84
N GLU A 95 3.97 -13.95 -1.16
CA GLU A 95 3.73 -14.52 -2.47
C GLU A 95 3.74 -13.46 -3.58
N ILE A 96 2.99 -12.37 -3.40
CA ILE A 96 2.95 -11.24 -4.36
C ILE A 96 4.35 -10.63 -4.53
N GLY A 97 5.07 -10.37 -3.42
CA GLY A 97 6.44 -9.85 -3.48
C GLY A 97 7.39 -10.76 -4.25
N THR A 98 7.23 -12.08 -4.13
CA THR A 98 8.00 -13.07 -4.87
C THR A 98 7.66 -13.03 -6.37
N VAL A 99 6.36 -13.00 -6.71
CA VAL A 99 5.94 -12.94 -8.12
C VAL A 99 6.42 -11.63 -8.77
N LEU A 100 6.33 -10.49 -8.06
CA LEU A 100 6.85 -9.22 -8.56
C LEU A 100 8.35 -9.28 -8.87
N SER A 101 9.14 -9.97 -8.04
CA SER A 101 10.58 -10.12 -8.31
C SER A 101 10.91 -10.96 -9.53
N CYS A 102 9.97 -11.81 -9.97
CA CYS A 102 10.10 -12.65 -11.15
C CYS A 102 9.51 -12.00 -12.43
N LEU A 103 8.90 -10.80 -12.31
CA LEU A 103 8.43 -10.08 -13.50
C LEU A 103 9.60 -9.66 -14.37
N GLU A 104 9.70 -10.29 -15.54
CA GLU A 104 10.75 -9.96 -16.49
C GLU A 104 10.47 -8.58 -17.13
N ALA A 105 11.52 -7.80 -17.29
CA ALA A 105 11.48 -6.49 -17.94
C ALA A 105 11.02 -6.53 -19.42
N HIS A 106 10.87 -7.71 -19.98
CA HIS A 106 10.52 -7.94 -21.39
C HIS A 106 9.02 -7.83 -21.68
N GLN A 107 8.19 -7.53 -20.69
CA GLN A 107 6.76 -7.30 -20.92
C GLN A 107 6.51 -5.86 -21.41
N SER A 108 7.09 -5.51 -22.55
CA SER A 108 6.72 -4.32 -23.34
C SER A 108 5.34 -4.49 -24.01
N ALA A 109 4.59 -5.51 -23.65
CA ALA A 109 3.26 -5.74 -24.14
C ALA A 109 2.34 -4.58 -23.72
N THR A 110 1.67 -4.00 -24.71
CA THR A 110 0.59 -3.05 -24.46
C THR A 110 -0.52 -3.76 -23.69
N LEU A 111 -0.79 -3.31 -22.46
CA LEU A 111 -1.87 -3.81 -21.63
C LEU A 111 -3.12 -2.96 -21.82
N LYS A 112 -4.25 -3.51 -21.41
CA LYS A 112 -5.54 -2.81 -21.34
C LYS A 112 -6.08 -2.88 -19.93
N VAL A 113 -6.63 -1.76 -19.43
CA VAL A 113 -7.41 -1.72 -18.20
C VAL A 113 -8.87 -1.57 -18.56
N ARG A 114 -9.71 -2.43 -17.99
CA ARG A 114 -11.17 -2.30 -18.07
C ARG A 114 -11.65 -1.31 -17.01
N TYR A 115 -12.36 -0.28 -17.44
CA TYR A 115 -12.88 0.78 -16.58
C TYR A 115 -14.39 0.93 -16.78
N PRO A 116 -15.23 0.64 -15.76
CA PRO A 116 -16.67 0.81 -15.87
C PRO A 116 -17.01 2.30 -15.95
N VAL A 117 -17.98 2.66 -16.78
CA VAL A 117 -18.51 4.02 -16.89
C VAL A 117 -20.01 4.00 -16.67
N GLU A 118 -20.48 4.92 -15.82
CA GLU A 118 -21.90 5.10 -15.59
C GLU A 118 -22.60 5.67 -16.85
N GLY A 119 -23.80 5.17 -17.14
CA GLY A 119 -24.66 5.69 -18.22
C GLY A 119 -24.36 5.19 -19.64
N ALA A 120 -23.25 4.50 -19.86
CA ALA A 120 -23.01 3.77 -21.10
C ALA A 120 -23.16 2.27 -20.82
N SER A 121 -23.75 1.53 -21.73
CA SER A 121 -23.87 0.05 -21.62
C SER A 121 -22.51 -0.63 -21.73
N GLY A 122 -21.44 0.00 -21.20
CA GLY A 122 -20.10 -0.42 -21.51
C GLY A 122 -19.05 -0.15 -20.46
N CYS A 123 -17.98 -0.82 -20.69
CA CYS A 123 -16.69 -0.70 -20.01
C CYS A 123 -15.72 -0.06 -21.00
N LEU A 124 -15.04 1.01 -20.61
CA LEU A 124 -13.93 1.55 -21.39
C LEU A 124 -12.74 0.60 -21.30
N SER A 125 -12.07 0.41 -22.44
CA SER A 125 -10.81 -0.30 -22.50
C SER A 125 -9.69 0.73 -22.70
N LEU A 126 -8.95 1.01 -21.63
CA LEU A 126 -7.89 2.01 -21.62
C LEU A 126 -6.55 1.33 -21.89
N THR A 127 -5.81 1.86 -22.85
CA THR A 127 -4.43 1.39 -23.12
C THR A 127 -3.51 1.81 -21.99
N THR A 128 -2.69 0.87 -21.52
CA THR A 128 -1.74 1.08 -20.43
C THR A 128 -0.45 0.27 -20.65
N SER A 129 0.46 0.32 -19.68
CA SER A 129 1.68 -0.48 -19.63
C SER A 129 1.91 -1.02 -18.22
N LEU A 130 2.70 -2.08 -18.08
CA LEU A 130 3.07 -2.63 -16.78
C LEU A 130 3.72 -1.56 -15.89
N ALA A 131 4.61 -0.74 -16.42
CA ALA A 131 5.24 0.35 -15.68
C ALA A 131 4.22 1.35 -15.13
N ARG A 132 3.23 1.75 -15.94
CA ARG A 132 2.17 2.66 -15.49
C ARG A 132 1.30 2.04 -14.40
N GLU A 133 0.97 0.76 -14.52
CA GLU A 133 0.18 0.06 -13.51
C GLU A 133 0.96 -0.15 -12.20
N LEU A 134 2.25 -0.46 -12.26
CA LEU A 134 3.10 -0.53 -11.07
C LEU A 134 3.21 0.83 -10.36
N ALA A 135 3.37 1.93 -11.12
CA ALA A 135 3.38 3.28 -10.54
C ALA A 135 2.02 3.63 -9.88
N PHE A 136 0.91 3.21 -10.48
CA PHE A 136 -0.41 3.33 -9.87
C PHE A 136 -0.50 2.54 -8.57
N LEU A 137 -0.06 1.27 -8.56
CA LEU A 137 -0.12 0.43 -7.37
C LEU A 137 0.78 0.95 -6.25
N THR A 138 1.98 1.49 -6.55
CA THR A 138 2.80 2.16 -5.53
C THR A 138 2.02 3.28 -4.85
N SER A 139 1.42 4.19 -5.62
CA SER A 139 0.65 5.31 -5.09
C SER A 139 -0.59 4.85 -4.32
N HIS A 140 -1.31 3.86 -4.85
CA HIS A 140 -2.50 3.28 -4.23
C HIS A 140 -2.18 2.59 -2.89
N THR A 141 -1.12 1.78 -2.86
CA THR A 141 -0.66 1.08 -1.67
C THR A 141 -0.25 2.07 -0.58
N VAL A 142 0.56 3.08 -0.92
CA VAL A 142 0.99 4.12 0.01
C VAL A 142 -0.19 4.92 0.56
N HIS A 143 -1.18 5.24 -0.28
CA HIS A 143 -2.41 5.90 0.18
C HIS A 143 -3.13 5.06 1.25
N HIS A 144 -3.32 3.77 1.01
CA HIS A 144 -3.94 2.87 1.99
C HIS A 144 -3.05 2.65 3.22
N MET A 145 -1.73 2.59 3.08
CA MET A 145 -0.82 2.51 4.22
C MET A 145 -0.89 3.76 5.10
N ALA A 146 -1.05 4.96 4.54
CA ALA A 146 -1.26 6.18 5.32
C ALA A 146 -2.56 6.09 6.15
N LEU A 147 -3.66 5.58 5.58
CA LEU A 147 -4.91 5.33 6.31
C LEU A 147 -4.71 4.27 7.41
N LEU A 148 -4.02 3.17 7.10
CA LEU A 148 -3.64 2.14 8.08
C LEU A 148 -2.83 2.74 9.23
N GLY A 149 -1.91 3.65 8.93
CA GLY A 149 -1.10 4.35 9.92
C GLY A 149 -1.98 5.14 10.89
N MET A 150 -2.84 6.00 10.38
CA MET A 150 -3.78 6.80 11.21
C MET A 150 -4.67 5.91 12.09
N MET A 151 -5.17 4.81 11.54
CA MET A 151 -6.00 3.85 12.29
C MET A 151 -5.20 3.13 13.38
N ALA A 152 -3.98 2.69 13.07
CA ALA A 152 -3.11 1.99 14.01
C ALA A 152 -2.64 2.90 15.16
N GLU A 153 -2.26 4.14 14.86
CA GLU A 153 -1.91 5.15 15.86
C GLU A 153 -3.07 5.44 16.82
N SER A 154 -4.32 5.46 16.33
CA SER A 154 -5.51 5.63 17.19
C SER A 154 -5.73 4.44 18.15
N LEU A 155 -5.12 3.30 17.88
CA LEU A 155 -5.08 2.12 18.75
C LEU A 155 -3.82 2.07 19.65
N GLY A 156 -2.97 3.10 19.59
CA GLY A 156 -1.72 3.17 20.35
C GLY A 156 -0.58 2.31 19.78
N VAL A 157 -0.63 1.99 18.48
CA VAL A 157 0.43 1.25 17.80
C VAL A 157 1.46 2.23 17.26
N ASP A 158 2.70 2.10 17.71
CA ASP A 158 3.83 2.90 17.20
C ASP A 158 4.25 2.45 15.80
N LEU A 159 4.46 3.42 14.93
CA LEU A 159 4.83 3.20 13.53
C LEU A 159 6.20 3.78 13.20
N PRO A 160 6.96 3.15 12.29
CA PRO A 160 8.14 3.78 11.71
C PRO A 160 7.79 5.09 10.98
N VAL A 161 8.65 6.10 11.11
CA VAL A 161 8.46 7.44 10.48
C VAL A 161 8.20 7.36 8.96
N HIS A 162 8.71 6.32 8.32
CA HIS A 162 8.58 6.14 6.86
C HIS A 162 7.39 5.27 6.46
N PHE A 163 6.59 4.80 7.41
CA PHE A 163 5.44 3.96 7.10
C PHE A 163 4.38 4.74 6.31
N GLY A 164 4.02 4.22 5.15
CA GLY A 164 3.02 4.85 4.27
C GLY A 164 3.48 6.18 3.65
N VAL A 165 4.78 6.45 3.61
CA VAL A 165 5.34 7.64 2.94
C VAL A 165 5.72 7.30 1.51
N HIS A 166 5.23 8.10 0.56
CA HIS A 166 5.48 7.87 -0.86
C HIS A 166 6.98 7.98 -1.20
N PRO A 167 7.53 7.11 -2.07
CA PRO A 167 8.94 7.13 -2.44
C PRO A 167 9.44 8.49 -2.93
N SER A 168 8.61 9.26 -3.64
CA SER A 168 8.99 10.62 -4.06
C SER A 168 9.21 11.57 -2.88
N THR A 169 8.42 11.44 -1.82
CA THR A 169 8.58 12.23 -0.59
C THR A 169 9.84 11.82 0.16
N LEU A 170 10.14 10.53 0.22
CA LEU A 170 11.39 10.05 0.82
C LEU A 170 12.61 10.58 0.05
N ARG A 171 12.58 10.56 -1.28
CA ARG A 171 13.64 11.16 -2.12
C ARG A 171 13.79 12.66 -1.87
N PHE A 172 12.68 13.39 -1.75
CA PHE A 172 12.72 14.82 -1.43
C PHE A 172 13.37 15.09 -0.07
N TRP A 173 13.03 14.32 0.97
CA TRP A 173 13.62 14.46 2.29
C TRP A 173 15.13 14.18 2.29
N GLN A 174 15.56 13.14 1.57
CA GLN A 174 16.99 12.83 1.40
C GLN A 174 17.77 13.97 0.72
N GLN A 175 17.19 14.56 -0.33
CA GLN A 175 17.81 15.67 -1.06
C GLN A 175 17.85 16.97 -0.25
N SER A 176 16.83 17.21 0.56
CA SER A 176 16.67 18.46 1.31
C SER A 176 17.31 18.43 2.69
N ALA A 177 17.91 17.30 3.12
CA ALA A 177 18.37 17.03 4.48
C ALA A 177 17.29 17.29 5.56
N ILE A 178 16.00 17.29 5.16
CA ILE A 178 14.84 17.46 6.02
C ILE A 178 14.36 16.06 6.41
N ALA A 179 15.07 15.41 7.33
CA ALA A 179 14.47 14.27 8.03
C ALA A 179 13.34 14.81 8.92
N PRO A 180 12.14 14.21 8.93
CA PRO A 180 11.12 14.60 9.91
C PRO A 180 11.71 14.35 11.28
N GLN A 181 11.86 15.43 12.07
CA GLN A 181 12.19 15.27 13.49
C GLN A 181 11.00 14.54 14.10
N ALA A 182 11.27 13.38 14.69
CA ALA A 182 10.30 12.73 15.55
C ALA A 182 9.89 13.78 16.60
N SER A 183 8.65 14.28 16.47
CA SER A 183 8.10 15.19 17.45
C SER A 183 7.92 14.43 18.75
N GLY A 184 8.98 14.45 19.55
CA GLY A 184 8.90 14.16 20.96
C GLY A 184 8.07 15.25 21.62
N LEU A 185 6.80 15.00 21.76
CA LEU A 185 5.86 15.76 22.55
C LEU A 185 5.11 14.77 23.39
N LEU A 186 5.52 14.65 24.65
CA LEU A 186 4.85 15.32 25.75
C LEU A 186 5.69 15.14 27.01
N SER A 187 6.57 16.09 27.29
CA SER A 187 6.99 16.33 28.65
C SER A 187 5.85 17.04 29.38
N SER A 188 5.01 16.30 30.07
CA SER A 188 4.13 16.81 31.09
C SER A 188 4.97 17.47 32.19
N GLN A 189 5.14 18.77 32.12
CA GLN A 189 5.56 19.54 33.28
C GLN A 189 4.39 19.63 34.26
N SER A 190 4.40 18.70 35.20
CA SER A 190 3.74 18.88 36.48
C SER A 190 4.42 20.04 37.22
N LYS A 191 3.82 21.23 37.16
CA LYS A 191 4.11 22.29 38.10
C LYS A 191 3.22 22.13 39.33
N ALA A 192 3.69 21.43 40.31
CA ALA A 192 3.25 21.62 41.66
C ALA A 192 3.66 23.04 42.10
N GLY A 193 2.72 23.96 42.16
CA GLY A 193 2.83 25.28 42.75
C GLY A 193 2.30 25.25 44.16
N LEU A 194 3.22 25.18 45.10
CA LEU A 194 3.00 25.53 46.51
C LEU A 194 2.55 26.97 46.59
N VAL A 195 1.46 27.25 47.27
CA VAL A 195 1.18 28.58 47.85
C VAL A 195 0.83 28.38 49.31
N SER A 196 1.75 28.78 50.17
CA SER A 196 1.50 29.10 51.57
C SER A 196 0.98 30.57 51.64
N GLN A 197 -0.01 30.81 52.35
CA GLN A 197 -0.44 31.79 53.33
C GLN A 197 -1.94 32.02 53.23
#